data_653a25790f8d1c3a9f903f33fa499808
#
_entry.id   653a25790f8d1c3a9f903f33fa499808
#
_cell.length_a   1.000
_cell.length_b   1.000
_cell.length_c   1.000
_cell.angle_alpha   90.00
_cell.angle_beta   90.00
_cell.angle_gamma   90.00
#
_symmetry.space_group_name_H-M   'P 1'
#
loop_
_entity.id
_entity.type
_entity.pdbx_description
1 polymer ?
#
loop_
_entity_poly.entity_id
_entity_poly.type
_entity_poly.pdbx_seq_one_letter_code
_entity_poly.pdbx_strand_id
1 'polypeptide(L)'
;MALREATGAPIWFHPADRMLWDVVHPGVEPDEALGEGTRFSVAGSTLTALHTPGHSPGSTSFHTADLGAVFTGDTLFSGGPGATGRSFSDHPTILASIRSRLLTLHGDTVVHTGHGDDTTITAETPNIA
;
A
#
# COMPACT_ATOMS: atom_id res chain seq x y z
N MET A 1 5.85 -12.98 16.37
CA MET A 1 6.65 -12.26 15.38
C MET A 1 7.69 -11.41 16.06
N ALA A 2 8.92 -11.50 15.62
CA ALA A 2 10.07 -10.92 16.29
C ALA A 2 9.98 -9.40 16.50
N LEU A 3 9.51 -8.65 15.50
CA LEU A 3 9.45 -7.19 15.60
C LEU A 3 8.41 -6.74 16.63
N ARG A 4 7.23 -7.35 16.64
CA ARG A 4 6.21 -7.07 17.65
C ARG A 4 6.69 -7.39 19.05
N GLU A 5 7.35 -8.52 19.22
CA GLU A 5 7.91 -8.93 20.52
C GLU A 5 8.99 -7.97 21.00
N ALA A 6 9.86 -7.52 20.09
CA ALA A 6 10.96 -6.62 20.42
C ALA A 6 10.52 -5.19 20.74
N THR A 7 9.44 -4.69 20.12
CA THR A 7 9.04 -3.28 20.22
C THR A 7 7.75 -3.05 20.98
N GLY A 8 6.91 -4.07 21.14
CA GLY A 8 5.55 -3.92 21.67
C GLY A 8 4.59 -3.20 20.73
N ALA A 9 5.01 -2.86 19.51
CA ALA A 9 4.18 -2.15 18.55
C ALA A 9 3.06 -3.07 18.02
N PRO A 10 1.81 -2.58 17.90
CA PRO A 10 0.74 -3.36 17.33
C PRO A 10 0.95 -3.57 15.83
N ILE A 11 0.48 -4.71 15.34
CA ILE A 11 0.47 -5.02 13.90
C ILE A 11 -0.88 -4.64 13.34
N TRP A 12 -0.87 -3.70 12.39
CA TRP A 12 -2.05 -3.33 11.61
C TRP A 12 -2.06 -4.13 10.33
N PHE A 13 -3.21 -4.65 9.96
CA PHE A 13 -3.32 -5.60 8.86
C PHE A 13 -4.65 -5.43 8.14
N HIS A 14 -4.62 -5.44 6.79
CA HIS A 14 -5.86 -5.36 6.02
C HIS A 14 -6.54 -6.74 5.99
N PRO A 15 -7.79 -6.84 6.49
CA PRO A 15 -8.46 -8.14 6.62
C PRO A 15 -8.65 -8.91 5.31
N ALA A 16 -8.66 -8.21 4.17
CA ALA A 16 -8.78 -8.87 2.87
C ALA A 16 -7.59 -9.77 2.52
N ASP A 17 -6.44 -9.60 3.19
CA ASP A 17 -5.25 -10.44 3.01
C ASP A 17 -5.19 -11.60 4.02
N ARG A 18 -6.25 -11.86 4.78
CA ARG A 18 -6.21 -12.85 5.87
C ARG A 18 -5.73 -14.22 5.41
N MET A 19 -6.14 -14.68 4.22
CA MET A 19 -5.71 -15.98 3.73
C MET A 19 -4.20 -16.04 3.48
N LEU A 20 -3.59 -14.92 3.07
CA LEU A 20 -2.14 -14.82 2.86
C LEU A 20 -1.41 -14.77 4.20
N TRP A 21 -1.94 -14.03 5.15
CA TRP A 21 -1.40 -13.95 6.51
C TRP A 21 -1.35 -15.33 7.17
N ASP A 22 -2.43 -16.09 7.09
CA ASP A 22 -2.52 -17.39 7.75
C ASP A 22 -1.53 -18.41 7.19
N VAL A 23 -1.12 -18.27 5.94
CA VAL A 23 -0.08 -19.12 5.33
C VAL A 23 1.30 -18.80 5.91
N VAL A 24 1.61 -17.51 6.08
CA VAL A 24 2.94 -17.05 6.54
C VAL A 24 3.07 -17.08 8.06
N HIS A 25 1.99 -16.77 8.76
CA HIS A 25 1.97 -16.65 10.23
C HIS A 25 0.84 -17.47 10.84
N PRO A 26 0.85 -18.81 10.66
CA PRO A 26 -0.21 -19.66 11.21
C PRO A 26 -0.26 -19.55 12.74
N GLY A 27 -1.47 -19.37 13.27
CA GLY A 27 -1.68 -19.28 14.72
C GLY A 27 -1.32 -17.94 15.36
N VAL A 28 -0.89 -16.95 14.57
CA VAL A 28 -0.59 -15.59 15.06
C VAL A 28 -1.68 -14.65 14.56
N GLU A 29 -2.29 -13.89 15.48
CA GLU A 29 -3.31 -12.90 15.12
C GLU A 29 -2.67 -11.52 14.94
N PRO A 30 -3.02 -10.76 13.89
CA PRO A 30 -2.71 -9.34 13.82
C PRO A 30 -3.52 -8.59 14.87
N ASP A 31 -3.05 -7.41 15.29
CA ASP A 31 -3.64 -6.69 16.42
C ASP A 31 -4.81 -5.82 16.00
N GLU A 32 -4.70 -5.13 14.87
CA GLU A 32 -5.66 -4.13 14.43
C GLU A 32 -5.98 -4.28 12.95
N ALA A 33 -7.18 -3.86 12.54
CA ALA A 33 -7.61 -3.92 11.16
C ALA A 33 -7.39 -2.59 10.44
N LEU A 34 -6.68 -2.63 9.30
CA LEU A 34 -6.58 -1.49 8.38
C LEU A 34 -7.86 -1.38 7.55
N GLY A 35 -8.23 -0.14 7.24
CA GLY A 35 -9.29 0.14 6.29
C GLY A 35 -8.99 1.42 5.51
N GLU A 36 -9.82 1.70 4.51
CA GLU A 36 -9.73 2.96 3.77
C GLU A 36 -9.89 4.13 4.74
N GLY A 37 -8.92 5.07 4.70
CA GLY A 37 -8.97 6.26 5.54
C GLY A 37 -8.44 6.10 6.95
N THR A 38 -7.94 4.93 7.36
CA THR A 38 -7.26 4.76 8.65
C THR A 38 -6.07 5.72 8.72
N ARG A 39 -5.93 6.45 9.83
CA ARG A 39 -4.88 7.47 10.00
C ARG A 39 -3.90 7.11 11.09
N PHE A 40 -2.64 7.46 10.85
CA PHE A 40 -1.56 7.29 11.81
C PHE A 40 -0.82 8.61 11.96
N SER A 41 -0.45 8.98 13.18
CA SER A 41 0.44 10.11 13.45
C SER A 41 1.86 9.60 13.59
N VAL A 42 2.78 10.16 12.79
CA VAL A 42 4.20 9.79 12.82
C VAL A 42 5.02 11.07 12.77
N ALA A 43 5.75 11.36 13.85
CA ALA A 43 6.65 12.52 13.94
C ALA A 43 5.98 13.85 13.53
N GLY A 44 4.72 14.04 13.93
CA GLY A 44 3.96 15.27 13.63
C GLY A 44 3.28 15.28 12.26
N SER A 45 3.48 14.25 11.45
CA SER A 45 2.81 14.09 10.16
C SER A 45 1.71 13.04 10.25
N THR A 46 0.73 13.13 9.35
CA THR A 46 -0.36 12.16 9.27
C THR A 46 -0.19 11.28 8.06
N LEU A 47 -0.21 9.95 8.27
CA LEU A 47 -0.31 8.96 7.21
C LEU A 47 -1.75 8.48 7.11
N THR A 48 -2.31 8.50 5.91
CA THR A 48 -3.67 8.01 5.65
C THR A 48 -3.61 6.76 4.78
N ALA A 49 -4.26 5.70 5.22
CA ALA A 49 -4.34 4.44 4.47
C ALA A 49 -5.30 4.59 3.29
N LEU A 50 -4.84 4.17 2.12
CA LEU A 50 -5.62 4.07 0.89
C LEU A 50 -5.65 2.61 0.49
N HIS A 51 -6.83 2.02 0.39
CA HIS A 51 -6.97 0.65 -0.07
C HIS A 51 -6.70 0.60 -1.56
N THR A 52 -5.64 -0.10 -1.95
CA THR A 52 -5.18 -0.22 -3.34
C THR A 52 -5.02 -1.69 -3.72
N PRO A 53 -6.14 -2.45 -3.78
CA PRO A 53 -6.09 -3.88 -4.09
C PRO A 53 -5.63 -4.15 -5.52
N GLY A 54 -5.14 -5.34 -5.75
CA GLY A 54 -4.76 -5.84 -7.07
C GLY A 54 -3.50 -6.68 -7.06
N HIS A 55 -2.41 -6.21 -6.42
CA HIS A 55 -1.25 -7.05 -6.14
C HIS A 55 -1.63 -8.13 -5.11
N SER A 56 -2.35 -7.72 -4.08
CA SER A 56 -3.09 -8.60 -3.19
C SER A 56 -4.44 -7.96 -2.86
N PRO A 57 -5.42 -8.73 -2.33
CA PRO A 57 -6.73 -8.16 -2.00
C PRO A 57 -6.68 -7.06 -0.93
N GLY A 58 -5.72 -7.12 -0.03
CA GLY A 58 -5.56 -6.15 1.06
C GLY A 58 -4.44 -5.14 0.85
N SER A 59 -3.84 -5.05 -0.34
CA SER A 59 -2.78 -4.10 -0.62
C SER A 59 -3.21 -2.69 -0.22
N THR A 60 -2.36 -2.00 0.53
CA THR A 60 -2.64 -0.68 1.10
C THR A 60 -1.49 0.26 0.81
N SER A 61 -1.80 1.46 0.38
CA SER A 61 -0.85 2.56 0.22
C SER A 61 -1.03 3.56 1.34
N PHE A 62 0.03 4.29 1.71
CA PHE A 62 -0.02 5.27 2.78
C PHE A 62 0.37 6.64 2.24
N HIS A 63 -0.55 7.60 2.35
CA HIS A 63 -0.38 8.95 1.84
C HIS A 63 -0.14 9.94 2.96
N THR A 64 0.85 10.82 2.79
CA THR A 64 1.10 11.94 3.68
C THR A 64 1.14 13.23 2.87
N ALA A 65 0.05 13.99 2.91
CA ALA A 65 -0.11 15.20 2.11
C ALA A 65 0.86 16.30 2.53
N ASP A 66 1.12 16.44 3.82
CA ASP A 66 2.02 17.47 4.36
C ASP A 66 3.49 17.25 3.98
N LEU A 67 3.89 16.03 3.68
CA LEU A 67 5.23 15.72 3.17
C LEU A 67 5.25 15.49 1.66
N GLY A 68 4.10 15.56 0.98
CA GLY A 68 4.02 15.36 -0.46
C GLY A 68 4.47 13.97 -0.91
N ALA A 69 4.15 12.94 -0.16
CA ALA A 69 4.64 11.58 -0.41
C ALA A 69 3.53 10.53 -0.28
N VAL A 70 3.68 9.42 -1.00
CA VAL A 70 2.85 8.23 -0.86
C VAL A 70 3.72 6.99 -0.92
N PHE A 71 3.46 6.06 -0.02
CA PHE A 71 4.15 4.76 0.08
C PHE A 71 3.23 3.71 -0.53
N THR A 72 3.62 3.14 -1.65
CA THR A 72 2.72 2.30 -2.46
C THR A 72 2.97 0.80 -2.34
N GLY A 73 3.98 0.39 -1.56
CA GLY A 73 4.31 -1.03 -1.45
C GLY A 73 4.50 -1.62 -2.85
N ASP A 74 3.82 -2.72 -3.13
CA ASP A 74 3.92 -3.42 -4.41
C ASP A 74 2.78 -3.07 -5.38
N THR A 75 2.07 -1.96 -5.15
CA THR A 75 0.98 -1.52 -6.03
C THR A 75 1.49 -0.72 -7.24
N LEU A 76 2.37 0.25 -7.01
CA LEU A 76 2.90 1.11 -8.08
C LEU A 76 4.40 1.24 -7.93
N PHE A 77 5.10 1.01 -9.04
CA PHE A 77 6.56 1.13 -9.14
C PHE A 77 6.96 2.19 -10.17
N SER A 78 8.24 2.53 -10.18
CA SER A 78 8.81 3.29 -11.28
C SER A 78 8.71 2.45 -12.56
N GLY A 79 7.92 2.91 -13.52
CA GLY A 79 7.70 2.22 -14.79
C GLY A 79 6.33 1.56 -14.93
N GLY A 80 5.53 1.47 -13.86
CA GLY A 80 4.19 0.93 -13.98
C GLY A 80 3.67 0.19 -12.76
N PRO A 81 2.55 -0.53 -12.91
CA PRO A 81 1.91 -1.24 -11.81
C PRO A 81 2.75 -2.42 -11.33
N GLY A 82 2.50 -2.82 -10.08
CA GLY A 82 3.09 -4.02 -9.50
C GLY A 82 2.63 -5.29 -10.19
N ALA A 83 3.33 -6.39 -9.87
CA ALA A 83 3.07 -7.67 -10.51
C ALA A 83 1.68 -8.21 -10.15
N THR A 84 1.01 -8.73 -11.17
CA THR A 84 -0.19 -9.54 -11.06
C THR A 84 0.07 -10.83 -11.86
N GLY A 85 -0.68 -11.86 -11.65
CA GLY A 85 -0.45 -13.14 -12.33
C GLY A 85 -0.23 -14.29 -11.36
N ARG A 86 -0.34 -13.99 -10.05
CA ARG A 86 -0.35 -14.96 -8.98
C ARG A 86 -1.76 -15.14 -8.44
N SER A 87 -1.97 -16.17 -7.62
CA SER A 87 -3.22 -16.35 -6.89
C SER A 87 -3.52 -15.11 -6.06
N PHE A 88 -4.79 -14.70 -6.03
CA PHE A 88 -5.30 -13.52 -5.31
C PHE A 88 -4.88 -12.18 -5.90
N SER A 89 -4.11 -12.12 -6.99
CA SER A 89 -3.84 -10.88 -7.70
C SER A 89 -4.80 -10.69 -8.87
N ASP A 90 -4.99 -9.43 -9.29
CA ASP A 90 -5.91 -9.09 -10.38
C ASP A 90 -5.46 -7.83 -11.09
N HIS A 91 -5.11 -7.96 -12.39
CA HIS A 91 -4.59 -6.84 -13.16
C HIS A 91 -5.60 -5.70 -13.36
N PRO A 92 -6.87 -5.94 -13.77
CA PRO A 92 -7.83 -4.86 -13.88
C PRO A 92 -8.05 -4.13 -12.55
N THR A 93 -8.03 -4.84 -11.45
CA THR A 93 -8.21 -4.25 -10.11
C THR A 93 -7.04 -3.34 -9.74
N ILE A 94 -5.80 -3.75 -9.98
CA ILE A 94 -4.64 -2.91 -9.65
C ILE A 94 -4.65 -1.62 -10.48
N LEU A 95 -5.02 -1.69 -11.74
CA LEU A 95 -5.16 -0.49 -12.58
C LEU A 95 -6.26 0.44 -12.07
N ALA A 96 -7.41 -0.11 -11.70
CA ALA A 96 -8.51 0.67 -11.14
C ALA A 96 -8.11 1.36 -9.83
N SER A 97 -7.40 0.66 -8.96
CA SER A 97 -6.88 1.21 -7.69
C SER A 97 -5.93 2.37 -7.94
N ILE A 98 -4.96 2.20 -8.84
CA ILE A 98 -3.99 3.24 -9.15
C ILE A 98 -4.70 4.47 -9.71
N ARG A 99 -5.64 4.30 -10.65
CA ARG A 99 -6.37 5.41 -11.26
C ARG A 99 -7.21 6.17 -10.25
N SER A 100 -7.94 5.46 -9.39
CA SER A 100 -8.90 6.07 -8.45
C SER A 100 -8.27 6.58 -7.17
N ARG A 101 -7.18 5.99 -6.70
CA ARG A 101 -6.58 6.30 -5.41
C ARG A 101 -5.26 7.04 -5.49
N LEU A 102 -4.44 6.77 -6.51
CA LEU A 102 -3.09 7.31 -6.60
C LEU A 102 -2.98 8.44 -7.64
N LEU A 103 -3.51 8.27 -8.84
CA LEU A 103 -3.41 9.29 -9.88
C LEU A 103 -4.26 10.54 -9.59
N THR A 104 -5.13 10.49 -8.61
CA THR A 104 -5.89 11.63 -8.11
C THR A 104 -5.13 12.48 -7.12
N LEU A 105 -3.97 12.02 -6.65
CA LEU A 105 -3.09 12.79 -5.78
C LEU A 105 -2.39 13.90 -6.58
N HIS A 106 -1.85 14.90 -5.85
CA HIS A 106 -1.09 15.96 -6.50
C HIS A 106 0.06 15.37 -7.35
N GLY A 107 0.26 15.90 -8.56
CA GLY A 107 1.22 15.33 -9.52
C GLY A 107 2.66 15.30 -9.02
N ASP A 108 3.05 16.25 -8.16
CA ASP A 108 4.39 16.30 -7.58
C ASP A 108 4.60 15.33 -6.42
N THR A 109 3.56 14.60 -6.02
CA THR A 109 3.68 13.60 -4.93
C THR A 109 4.76 12.58 -5.28
N VAL A 110 5.73 12.44 -4.38
CA VAL A 110 6.79 11.45 -4.51
C VAL A 110 6.24 10.08 -4.15
N VAL A 111 6.45 9.10 -5.00
CA VAL A 111 6.03 7.72 -4.78
C VAL A 111 7.22 6.93 -4.28
N HIS A 112 7.14 6.49 -3.03
CA HIS A 112 8.10 5.55 -2.44
C HIS A 112 7.56 4.14 -2.63
N THR A 113 8.23 3.38 -3.48
CA THR A 113 7.80 2.04 -3.87
C THR A 113 8.27 0.99 -2.88
N GLY A 114 7.72 -0.22 -2.97
CA GLY A 114 8.08 -1.32 -2.08
C GLY A 114 9.54 -1.75 -2.24
N HIS A 115 10.07 -1.65 -3.45
CA HIS A 115 11.48 -1.87 -3.78
C HIS A 115 11.79 -1.19 -5.13
N GLY A 116 13.06 -0.95 -5.40
CA GLY A 116 13.48 -0.21 -6.60
C GLY A 116 13.42 1.30 -6.39
N ASP A 117 13.43 2.04 -7.49
CA ASP A 117 13.53 3.49 -7.49
C ASP A 117 12.23 4.19 -7.10
N ASP A 118 12.35 5.38 -6.49
CA ASP A 118 11.23 6.29 -6.32
C ASP A 118 10.75 6.83 -7.66
N THR A 119 9.52 7.32 -7.70
CA THR A 119 8.95 7.98 -8.86
C THR A 119 8.01 9.11 -8.41
N THR A 120 7.20 9.64 -9.32
CA THR A 120 6.19 10.65 -9.00
C THR A 120 4.86 10.27 -9.66
N ILE A 121 3.77 10.84 -9.16
CA ILE A 121 2.45 10.63 -9.76
C ILE A 121 2.44 11.11 -11.21
N THR A 122 3.02 12.28 -11.48
CA THR A 122 3.11 12.80 -12.84
C THR A 122 3.88 11.85 -13.78
N ALA A 123 5.02 11.31 -13.31
CA ALA A 123 5.83 10.42 -14.14
C ALA A 123 5.11 9.11 -14.48
N GLU A 124 4.26 8.62 -13.57
CA GLU A 124 3.58 7.33 -13.76
C GLU A 124 2.25 7.44 -14.48
N THR A 125 1.64 8.62 -14.56
CA THR A 125 0.34 8.79 -15.20
C THR A 125 0.30 8.21 -16.64
N PRO A 126 1.29 8.45 -17.52
CA PRO A 126 1.25 7.84 -18.84
C PRO A 126 1.46 6.33 -18.87
N ASN A 127 2.00 5.75 -17.79
CA ASN A 127 2.27 4.30 -17.72
C ASN A 127 1.06 3.47 -17.31
N ILE A 128 -0.02 4.14 -16.89
CA ILE A 128 -1.22 3.47 -16.35
C ILE A 128 -2.40 3.53 -17.34
N ALA A 129 -2.21 4.03 -18.49
CA ALA A 129 -3.26 4.22 -19.50
C ALA A 129 -4.06 2.95 -19.87
#